data_273316783d15430de370c2aaa9fafce3
#
_entry.id   273316783d15430de370c2aaa9fafce3
#
_cell.length_a   1.000
_cell.length_b   1.000
_cell.length_c   1.000
_cell.angle_alpha   90.00
_cell.angle_beta   90.00
_cell.angle_gamma   90.00
#
_symmetry.space_group_name_H-M   'P 1'
#
loop_
_entity.id
_entity.type
_entity.pdbx_description
1 polymer ?
#
loop_
_entity_poly.entity_id
_entity_poly.type
_entity_poly.pdbx_seq_one_letter_code
_entity_poly.pdbx_strand_id
1 'polypeptide(L)'
;LVGSGLMDAGTANFFELLGASAPAPVEPPSVAALYVEADGVYANLPGVEVYDRQRDARRYRGPHPVVAHPPCSRWGRYAEYHPMVGDIGVLGDDDGCFAHALWAVRSFGGVLEHPKESQAWAWFGLMPPLTGGWQRADDFGGYTCCIEQCHYGHAARKPTWLYAAKVELPSLPWGRGKQRLHEGYLAKHGYEKARRAGIVAMAGGKDKVRIREATPEPLRDLLISIARTGAREEAA
;
A
#
# COMPACT_ATOMS: atom_id res chain seq x y z
N LEU A 1 45.59 -19.17 30.87
CA LEU A 1 44.51 -19.22 31.87
C LEU A 1 43.25 -18.81 31.18
N VAL A 2 42.53 -19.76 30.68
CA VAL A 2 41.17 -20.26 30.86
C VAL A 2 40.16 -19.18 31.33
N GLY A 3 39.25 -18.86 30.48
CA GLY A 3 38.01 -18.15 30.75
C GLY A 3 36.91 -18.78 29.91
N SER A 4 36.22 -19.69 30.54
CA SER A 4 35.11 -20.52 30.04
C SER A 4 33.91 -19.67 29.66
N GLY A 5 33.40 -19.88 28.43
CA GLY A 5 32.09 -19.40 28.01
C GLY A 5 30.97 -20.08 28.81
N LEU A 6 30.11 -19.29 29.43
CA LEU A 6 28.81 -19.76 29.87
C LEU A 6 27.90 -19.77 28.63
N MET A 7 27.55 -20.96 28.19
CA MET A 7 26.44 -21.21 27.32
C MET A 7 25.14 -20.84 28.07
N ASP A 8 24.35 -19.98 27.49
CA ASP A 8 23.00 -19.69 27.94
C ASP A 8 22.10 -20.90 27.63
N ALA A 9 21.92 -21.74 28.65
CA ALA A 9 21.07 -22.94 28.63
C ALA A 9 19.72 -22.68 29.32
N GLY A 10 19.10 -21.52 29.08
CA GLY A 10 17.98 -21.02 29.88
C GLY A 10 16.62 -20.92 29.21
N THR A 11 16.45 -21.30 27.94
CA THR A 11 15.13 -21.29 27.26
C THR A 11 14.70 -22.64 26.72
N ALA A 12 15.34 -23.72 27.15
CA ALA A 12 14.86 -25.06 26.86
C ALA A 12 13.55 -25.32 27.64
N ASN A 13 12.43 -25.01 26.97
CA ASN A 13 11.22 -25.79 27.00
C ASN A 13 10.50 -25.99 28.33
N PHE A 14 9.87 -24.93 28.84
CA PHE A 14 8.79 -25.07 29.81
C PHE A 14 7.68 -26.03 29.30
N PHE A 15 7.44 -26.10 28.01
CA PHE A 15 6.49 -27.01 27.37
C PHE A 15 6.93 -28.48 27.31
N GLU A 16 8.24 -28.72 27.15
CA GLU A 16 8.78 -30.09 27.24
C GLU A 16 8.65 -30.71 28.66
N LEU A 17 8.78 -29.87 29.67
CA LEU A 17 8.58 -30.32 31.07
C LEU A 17 7.14 -30.70 31.40
N LEU A 18 6.18 -30.16 30.67
CA LEU A 18 4.74 -30.42 30.85
C LEU A 18 4.18 -31.48 29.89
N GLY A 19 5.01 -32.07 28.99
CA GLY A 19 4.56 -32.99 27.98
C GLY A 19 3.54 -32.38 27.00
N ALA A 20 3.42 -31.05 26.93
CA ALA A 20 2.52 -30.33 26.04
C ALA A 20 3.27 -29.99 24.76
N SER A 21 2.72 -30.37 23.59
CA SER A 21 3.17 -29.86 22.31
C SER A 21 3.10 -28.32 22.34
N ALA A 22 4.15 -27.63 21.87
CA ALA A 22 4.06 -26.22 21.61
C ALA A 22 2.83 -25.94 20.72
N PRO A 23 2.01 -24.93 21.02
CA PRO A 23 0.87 -24.60 20.17
C PRO A 23 1.38 -24.37 18.75
N ALA A 24 0.67 -24.92 17.76
CA ALA A 24 0.99 -24.69 16.36
C ALA A 24 1.07 -23.18 16.10
N PRO A 25 2.01 -22.71 15.25
CA PRO A 25 2.08 -21.30 14.89
C PRO A 25 0.71 -20.87 14.37
N VAL A 26 0.12 -19.86 15.01
CA VAL A 26 -1.14 -19.29 14.52
C VAL A 26 -0.85 -18.61 13.20
N GLU A 27 -1.40 -19.15 12.11
CA GLU A 27 -1.27 -18.52 10.83
C GLU A 27 -1.93 -17.13 10.86
N PRO A 28 -1.27 -16.12 10.25
CA PRO A 28 -1.84 -14.79 10.23
C PRO A 28 -3.17 -14.80 9.45
N PRO A 29 -4.16 -13.99 9.84
CA PRO A 29 -5.42 -13.87 9.11
C PRO A 29 -5.20 -13.61 7.62
N SER A 30 -5.95 -14.31 6.78
CA SER A 30 -5.84 -14.19 5.33
C SER A 30 -6.27 -12.81 4.84
N VAL A 31 -5.60 -12.32 3.79
CA VAL A 31 -5.85 -11.04 3.12
C VAL A 31 -5.85 -11.26 1.61
N ALA A 32 -6.76 -10.63 0.87
CA ALA A 32 -6.73 -10.62 -0.58
C ALA A 32 -6.04 -9.34 -1.08
N ALA A 33 -4.95 -9.49 -1.85
CA ALA A 33 -4.27 -8.39 -2.52
C ALA A 33 -4.82 -8.24 -3.94
N LEU A 34 -5.58 -7.17 -4.19
CA LEU A 34 -6.30 -6.92 -5.44
C LEU A 34 -5.57 -5.93 -6.33
N TYR A 35 -5.56 -6.20 -7.64
CA TYR A 35 -4.91 -5.36 -8.66
C TYR A 35 -3.40 -5.25 -8.45
N VAL A 36 -2.77 -6.34 -8.12
CA VAL A 36 -1.32 -6.46 -7.92
C VAL A 36 -0.71 -7.39 -8.98
N GLU A 37 0.60 -7.33 -9.15
CA GLU A 37 1.31 -8.22 -10.07
C GLU A 37 1.48 -9.61 -9.45
N ALA A 38 1.38 -10.66 -10.28
CA ALA A 38 1.47 -12.06 -9.85
C ALA A 38 2.80 -12.38 -9.14
N ASP A 39 3.90 -11.81 -9.62
CA ASP A 39 5.27 -11.95 -9.09
C ASP A 39 5.76 -10.69 -8.37
N GLY A 40 4.82 -9.79 -8.02
CA GLY A 40 5.10 -8.53 -7.32
C GLY A 40 5.38 -8.70 -5.83
N VAL A 41 5.44 -7.57 -5.14
CA VAL A 41 5.80 -7.52 -3.70
C VAL A 41 4.82 -8.23 -2.77
N TYR A 42 3.61 -8.59 -3.26
CA TYR A 42 2.60 -9.36 -2.53
C TYR A 42 2.70 -10.87 -2.75
N ALA A 43 3.52 -11.31 -3.72
CA ALA A 43 3.64 -12.72 -4.06
C ALA A 43 4.28 -13.53 -2.92
N ASN A 44 3.80 -14.76 -2.76
CA ASN A 44 4.35 -15.75 -1.82
C ASN A 44 4.40 -15.31 -0.34
N LEU A 45 3.59 -14.33 0.06
CA LEU A 45 3.48 -13.93 1.46
C LEU A 45 2.50 -14.85 2.21
N PRO A 46 2.83 -15.27 3.44
CA PRO A 46 1.93 -16.11 4.24
C PRO A 46 0.58 -15.42 4.46
N GLY A 47 -0.51 -16.15 4.17
CA GLY A 47 -1.87 -15.65 4.32
C GLY A 47 -2.23 -14.50 3.38
N VAL A 48 -1.57 -14.35 2.23
CA VAL A 48 -1.92 -13.34 1.22
C VAL A 48 -2.30 -14.01 -0.10
N GLU A 49 -3.53 -13.80 -0.54
CA GLU A 49 -4.01 -14.24 -1.84
C GLU A 49 -3.86 -13.13 -2.87
N VAL A 50 -3.11 -13.39 -3.94
CA VAL A 50 -2.89 -12.44 -5.04
C VAL A 50 -4.00 -12.53 -6.07
N TYR A 51 -4.60 -11.39 -6.41
CA TYR A 51 -5.53 -11.20 -7.51
C TYR A 51 -4.93 -10.22 -8.51
N ASP A 52 -4.22 -10.79 -9.46
CA ASP A 52 -3.57 -10.09 -10.57
C ASP A 52 -4.55 -9.84 -11.74
N ARG A 53 -3.99 -9.41 -12.86
CA ARG A 53 -4.75 -9.20 -14.10
C ARG A 53 -5.32 -10.51 -14.66
N GLN A 54 -4.60 -11.62 -14.52
CA GLN A 54 -5.01 -12.91 -15.09
C GLN A 54 -6.15 -13.54 -14.28
N ARG A 55 -6.07 -13.47 -12.95
CA ARG A 55 -7.14 -13.93 -12.05
C ARG A 55 -8.34 -12.98 -12.05
N ASP A 56 -8.18 -11.78 -12.57
CA ASP A 56 -9.16 -10.69 -12.61
C ASP A 56 -9.68 -10.31 -11.22
N ALA A 57 -9.02 -9.33 -10.61
CA ALA A 57 -9.37 -8.83 -9.28
C ALA A 57 -10.85 -8.41 -9.14
N ARG A 58 -11.53 -8.03 -10.23
CA ARG A 58 -12.96 -7.69 -10.26
C ARG A 58 -13.87 -8.89 -9.96
N ARG A 59 -13.35 -10.10 -9.98
CA ARG A 59 -14.07 -11.33 -9.61
C ARG A 59 -14.02 -11.64 -8.12
N TYR A 60 -13.23 -10.92 -7.35
CA TYR A 60 -13.17 -11.14 -5.90
C TYR A 60 -14.54 -10.91 -5.24
N ARG A 61 -14.95 -11.84 -4.37
CA ARG A 61 -16.24 -11.82 -3.65
C ARG A 61 -16.09 -12.20 -2.17
N GLY A 62 -14.92 -11.97 -1.59
CA GLY A 62 -14.64 -12.32 -0.19
C GLY A 62 -14.10 -13.74 0.00
N PRO A 63 -14.02 -14.21 1.23
CA PRO A 63 -14.44 -13.54 2.48
C PRO A 63 -13.42 -12.58 3.11
N HIS A 64 -12.14 -12.61 2.69
CA HIS A 64 -11.04 -11.96 3.39
C HIS A 64 -11.03 -10.43 3.21
N PRO A 65 -10.53 -9.67 4.20
CA PRO A 65 -10.23 -8.26 4.03
C PRO A 65 -9.25 -8.02 2.88
N VAL A 66 -9.27 -6.83 2.30
CA VAL A 66 -8.52 -6.56 1.07
C VAL A 66 -7.46 -5.47 1.24
N VAL A 67 -6.37 -5.62 0.49
CA VAL A 67 -5.47 -4.53 0.11
C VAL A 67 -5.64 -4.31 -1.38
N ALA A 68 -6.06 -3.12 -1.82
CA ALA A 68 -6.40 -2.88 -3.21
C ALA A 68 -5.56 -1.74 -3.82
N HIS A 69 -5.00 -1.99 -5.02
CA HIS A 69 -4.25 -1.04 -5.84
C HIS A 69 -4.88 -0.89 -7.23
N PRO A 70 -6.11 -0.34 -7.35
CA PRO A 70 -6.74 -0.21 -8.65
C PRO A 70 -5.92 0.67 -9.60
N PRO A 71 -5.97 0.42 -10.93
CA PRO A 71 -5.24 1.20 -11.91
C PRO A 71 -5.53 2.69 -11.82
N CYS A 72 -4.49 3.52 -11.73
CA CYS A 72 -4.63 4.97 -11.54
C CYS A 72 -4.55 5.79 -12.85
N SER A 73 -4.22 5.18 -13.97
CA SER A 73 -3.97 5.88 -15.23
C SER A 73 -5.18 6.68 -15.74
N ARG A 74 -6.40 6.21 -15.45
CA ARG A 74 -7.66 6.87 -15.84
C ARG A 74 -8.24 7.80 -14.77
N TRP A 75 -7.48 8.06 -13.70
CA TRP A 75 -7.92 8.88 -12.57
C TRP A 75 -6.97 10.03 -12.24
N GLY A 76 -5.87 10.13 -12.96
CA GLY A 76 -4.84 11.15 -12.76
C GLY A 76 -5.15 12.44 -13.53
N ARG A 77 -4.31 13.46 -13.30
CA ARG A 77 -4.37 14.77 -13.98
C ARG A 77 -4.36 14.67 -15.51
N TYR A 78 -3.76 13.61 -16.05
CA TYR A 78 -3.62 13.38 -17.49
C TYR A 78 -4.44 12.20 -17.97
N ALA A 79 -5.59 11.93 -17.34
CA ALA A 79 -6.41 10.78 -17.68
C ALA A 79 -7.01 10.84 -19.09
N GLU A 80 -7.32 12.05 -19.56
CA GLU A 80 -7.94 12.30 -20.86
C GLU A 80 -6.96 12.87 -21.88
N TYR A 81 -6.13 13.80 -21.47
CA TYR A 81 -5.21 14.53 -22.35
C TYR A 81 -3.82 14.66 -21.74
N HIS A 82 -2.79 14.31 -22.52
CA HIS A 82 -1.41 14.55 -22.12
C HIS A 82 -0.74 15.56 -23.07
N PRO A 83 -0.12 16.65 -22.59
CA PRO A 83 0.39 17.74 -23.42
C PRO A 83 1.38 17.35 -24.53
N MET A 84 2.07 16.21 -24.35
CA MET A 84 3.06 15.72 -25.33
C MET A 84 2.56 14.60 -26.23
N VAL A 85 1.38 14.03 -25.95
CA VAL A 85 0.87 12.82 -26.65
C VAL A 85 -0.52 13.08 -27.25
N GLY A 86 -1.24 14.07 -26.74
CA GLY A 86 -2.64 14.35 -27.11
C GLY A 86 -3.64 13.56 -26.29
N ASP A 87 -4.79 13.21 -26.88
CA ASP A 87 -5.85 12.44 -26.24
C ASP A 87 -5.36 11.02 -25.92
N ILE A 88 -5.54 10.60 -24.69
CA ILE A 88 -5.06 9.31 -24.20
C ILE A 88 -6.15 8.41 -23.63
N GLY A 89 -7.39 8.91 -23.52
CA GLY A 89 -8.54 8.13 -23.09
C GLY A 89 -9.64 8.96 -22.44
N VAL A 90 -10.50 8.28 -21.70
CA VAL A 90 -11.63 8.88 -20.99
C VAL A 90 -11.41 8.78 -19.48
N LEU A 91 -11.74 9.85 -18.76
CA LEU A 91 -11.72 9.84 -17.30
C LEU A 91 -12.65 8.74 -16.77
N GLY A 92 -12.13 7.94 -15.85
CA GLY A 92 -12.90 6.87 -15.22
C GLY A 92 -13.03 5.59 -16.03
N ASP A 93 -12.49 5.54 -17.25
CA ASP A 93 -12.50 4.34 -18.11
C ASP A 93 -11.38 3.36 -17.68
N ASP A 94 -11.58 2.74 -16.51
CA ASP A 94 -10.70 1.76 -15.88
C ASP A 94 -11.31 0.36 -15.79
N ASP A 95 -12.30 0.08 -16.66
CA ASP A 95 -13.07 -1.18 -16.65
C ASP A 95 -13.77 -1.46 -15.31
N GLY A 96 -14.09 -0.42 -14.52
CA GLY A 96 -14.74 -0.54 -13.23
C GLY A 96 -13.83 -1.02 -12.09
N CYS A 97 -12.51 -0.98 -12.29
CA CYS A 97 -11.55 -1.46 -11.28
C CYS A 97 -11.63 -0.68 -9.98
N PHE A 98 -11.68 0.65 -10.03
CA PHE A 98 -11.78 1.47 -8.81
C PHE A 98 -13.12 1.25 -8.10
N ALA A 99 -14.23 1.21 -8.85
CA ALA A 99 -15.56 0.94 -8.29
C ALA A 99 -15.59 -0.39 -7.53
N HIS A 100 -15.04 -1.44 -8.14
CA HIS A 100 -14.95 -2.76 -7.50
C HIS A 100 -14.01 -2.76 -6.29
N ALA A 101 -12.84 -2.12 -6.36
CA ALA A 101 -11.91 -2.01 -5.23
C ALA A 101 -12.57 -1.32 -4.02
N LEU A 102 -13.26 -0.21 -4.27
CA LEU A 102 -14.00 0.52 -3.24
C LEU A 102 -15.12 -0.33 -2.63
N TRP A 103 -15.89 -1.03 -3.48
CA TRP A 103 -16.92 -1.96 -3.03
C TRP A 103 -16.32 -3.09 -2.17
N ALA A 104 -15.21 -3.69 -2.59
CA ALA A 104 -14.56 -4.78 -1.85
C ALA A 104 -14.09 -4.33 -0.47
N VAL A 105 -13.45 -3.15 -0.36
CA VAL A 105 -13.03 -2.59 0.94
C VAL A 105 -14.24 -2.31 1.84
N ARG A 106 -15.32 -1.75 1.30
CA ARG A 106 -16.56 -1.50 2.08
C ARG A 106 -17.24 -2.80 2.53
N SER A 107 -17.19 -3.83 1.71
CA SER A 107 -17.87 -5.12 1.98
C SER A 107 -17.09 -5.99 2.96
N PHE A 108 -15.79 -6.17 2.73
CA PHE A 108 -14.96 -7.16 3.43
C PHE A 108 -13.94 -6.54 4.39
N GLY A 109 -13.90 -5.23 4.49
CA GLY A 109 -12.86 -4.52 5.23
C GLY A 109 -11.55 -4.41 4.45
N GLY A 110 -10.64 -3.56 4.95
CA GLY A 110 -9.32 -3.40 4.36
C GLY A 110 -8.97 -1.99 3.96
N VAL A 111 -8.06 -1.86 3.00
CA VAL A 111 -7.50 -0.58 2.58
C VAL A 111 -7.29 -0.53 1.06
N LEU A 112 -7.63 0.62 0.46
CA LEU A 112 -7.38 0.96 -0.93
C LEU A 112 -6.32 2.06 -0.98
N GLU A 113 -5.34 1.89 -1.84
CA GLU A 113 -4.27 2.85 -2.11
C GLU A 113 -4.44 3.48 -3.48
N HIS A 114 -4.30 4.80 -3.57
CA HIS A 114 -4.31 5.52 -4.83
C HIS A 114 -3.45 6.80 -4.77
N PRO A 115 -2.92 7.28 -5.88
CA PRO A 115 -2.15 8.53 -5.88
C PRO A 115 -2.95 9.71 -5.32
N LYS A 116 -2.26 10.59 -4.60
CA LYS A 116 -2.85 11.87 -4.18
C LYS A 116 -3.44 12.62 -5.38
N GLU A 117 -4.56 13.32 -5.13
CA GLU A 117 -5.30 14.10 -6.14
C GLU A 117 -5.95 13.22 -7.22
N SER A 118 -6.16 11.94 -6.95
CA SER A 118 -6.97 11.10 -7.81
C SER A 118 -8.38 11.64 -7.95
N GLN A 119 -8.83 11.79 -9.18
CA GLN A 119 -10.21 12.24 -9.50
C GLN A 119 -11.26 11.20 -9.10
N ALA A 120 -10.86 9.95 -8.84
CA ALA A 120 -11.76 8.90 -8.35
C ALA A 120 -12.43 9.28 -7.03
N TRP A 121 -11.73 10.03 -6.14
CA TRP A 121 -12.34 10.49 -4.89
C TRP A 121 -13.59 11.35 -5.14
N ALA A 122 -13.47 12.37 -5.96
CA ALA A 122 -14.62 13.21 -6.32
C ALA A 122 -15.69 12.43 -7.09
N TRP A 123 -15.27 11.55 -8.00
CA TRP A 123 -16.18 10.75 -8.82
C TRP A 123 -17.09 9.83 -8.00
N PHE A 124 -16.52 9.21 -6.94
CA PHE A 124 -17.25 8.30 -6.05
C PHE A 124 -17.76 8.97 -4.76
N GLY A 125 -17.75 10.30 -4.70
CA GLY A 125 -18.28 11.05 -3.55
C GLY A 125 -17.48 10.88 -2.27
N LEU A 126 -16.18 10.57 -2.37
CA LEU A 126 -15.30 10.46 -1.22
C LEU A 126 -14.76 11.82 -0.84
N MET A 127 -14.74 12.13 0.45
CA MET A 127 -14.07 13.32 0.96
C MET A 127 -12.55 13.18 0.79
N PRO A 128 -11.88 14.13 0.13
CA PRO A 128 -10.44 14.10 0.00
C PRO A 128 -9.77 14.29 1.36
N PRO A 129 -8.63 13.61 1.64
CA PRO A 129 -7.96 13.76 2.91
C PRO A 129 -7.38 15.19 3.06
N LEU A 130 -7.59 15.76 4.23
CA LEU A 130 -6.90 16.96 4.68
C LEU A 130 -5.48 16.58 5.14
N THR A 131 -4.77 17.47 5.80
CA THR A 131 -3.43 17.19 6.33
C THR A 131 -3.50 16.54 7.70
N GLY A 132 -2.78 15.43 7.88
CA GLY A 132 -2.53 14.80 9.17
C GLY A 132 -3.71 14.01 9.76
N GLY A 133 -3.59 12.71 9.78
CA GLY A 133 -4.54 11.79 10.40
C GLY A 133 -5.61 11.23 9.47
N TRP A 134 -6.34 10.26 10.00
CA TRP A 134 -7.51 9.68 9.37
C TRP A 134 -8.72 10.59 9.54
N GLN A 135 -9.54 10.67 8.50
CA GLN A 135 -10.77 11.48 8.47
C GLN A 135 -11.87 10.67 7.81
N ARG A 136 -13.12 10.93 8.22
CA ARG A 136 -14.28 10.31 7.58
C ARG A 136 -14.31 10.64 6.09
N ALA A 137 -14.41 9.62 5.26
CA ALA A 137 -14.43 9.74 3.81
C ALA A 137 -15.84 9.74 3.23
N ASP A 138 -16.76 9.00 3.87
CA ASP A 138 -18.13 8.80 3.37
C ASP A 138 -19.09 8.40 4.50
N ASP A 139 -20.34 8.13 4.13
CA ASP A 139 -21.39 7.65 5.04
C ASP A 139 -21.45 6.12 5.19
N PHE A 140 -20.55 5.41 4.52
CA PHE A 140 -20.44 3.94 4.57
C PHE A 140 -19.42 3.44 5.60
N GLY A 141 -18.97 4.32 6.52
CA GLY A 141 -17.98 3.98 7.54
C GLY A 141 -16.53 3.99 7.02
N GLY A 142 -16.30 4.60 5.85
CA GLY A 142 -14.97 4.75 5.28
C GLY A 142 -14.21 5.94 5.86
N TYR A 143 -12.91 5.77 5.98
CA TYR A 143 -11.95 6.79 6.39
C TYR A 143 -10.88 6.97 5.33
N THR A 144 -10.37 8.19 5.23
CA THR A 144 -9.30 8.54 4.29
C THR A 144 -8.16 9.24 4.99
N CYS A 145 -6.94 9.07 4.47
CA CYS A 145 -5.78 9.82 4.92
C CYS A 145 -4.80 10.05 3.76
N CYS A 146 -3.88 10.98 3.95
CA CYS A 146 -2.78 11.23 3.03
C CYS A 146 -1.45 10.88 3.70
N ILE A 147 -0.69 9.98 3.07
CA ILE A 147 0.67 9.62 3.47
C ILE A 147 1.67 9.99 2.39
N GLU A 148 2.96 10.03 2.73
CA GLU A 148 4.04 10.09 1.74
C GLU A 148 4.85 8.79 1.78
N GLN A 149 4.93 8.08 0.64
CA GLN A 149 5.55 6.76 0.57
C GLN A 149 7.06 6.75 0.91
N CYS A 150 7.71 7.90 0.90
CA CYS A 150 9.12 8.01 1.35
C CYS A 150 9.31 7.69 2.83
N HIS A 151 8.28 7.80 3.66
CA HIS A 151 8.32 7.33 5.06
C HIS A 151 8.46 5.80 5.15
N TYR A 152 8.12 5.11 4.06
CA TYR A 152 8.13 3.65 3.94
C TYR A 152 9.20 3.15 2.96
N GLY A 153 10.21 3.98 2.65
CA GLY A 153 11.35 3.56 1.84
C GLY A 153 11.28 3.90 0.35
N HIS A 154 10.18 4.50 -0.15
CA HIS A 154 10.14 4.97 -1.53
C HIS A 154 11.17 6.09 -1.75
N ALA A 155 11.84 6.08 -2.90
CA ALA A 155 12.87 7.06 -3.20
C ALA A 155 12.32 8.49 -3.30
N ALA A 156 11.15 8.66 -3.88
CA ALA A 156 10.43 9.94 -3.95
C ALA A 156 9.42 10.05 -2.81
N ARG A 157 8.94 11.26 -2.52
CA ARG A 157 7.86 11.43 -1.54
C ARG A 157 6.62 10.63 -1.89
N LYS A 158 6.20 10.65 -3.16
CA LYS A 158 5.04 9.92 -3.70
C LYS A 158 3.83 10.04 -2.76
N PRO A 159 3.23 11.24 -2.65
CA PRO A 159 2.05 11.42 -1.80
C PRO A 159 0.90 10.56 -2.32
N THR A 160 0.24 9.90 -1.39
CA THR A 160 -0.69 8.80 -1.65
C THR A 160 -1.90 8.95 -0.74
N TRP A 161 -3.08 8.73 -1.28
CA TRP A 161 -4.32 8.66 -0.53
C TRP A 161 -4.67 7.22 -0.22
N LEU A 162 -5.05 6.98 1.03
CA LEU A 162 -5.61 5.72 1.48
C LEU A 162 -7.09 5.91 1.78
N TYR A 163 -7.88 4.92 1.44
CA TYR A 163 -9.24 4.73 1.90
C TYR A 163 -9.32 3.42 2.68
N ALA A 164 -9.88 3.42 3.88
CA ALA A 164 -9.98 2.24 4.73
C ALA A 164 -11.38 2.13 5.35
N ALA A 165 -11.89 0.92 5.48
CA ALA A 165 -13.18 0.64 6.13
C ALA A 165 -13.12 -0.71 6.87
N LYS A 166 -13.87 -0.82 7.99
CA LYS A 166 -13.97 -2.04 8.81
C LYS A 166 -12.61 -2.58 9.26
N VAL A 167 -11.69 -1.70 9.62
CA VAL A 167 -10.35 -2.02 10.11
C VAL A 167 -9.94 -1.02 11.17
N GLU A 168 -8.95 -1.39 11.98
CA GLU A 168 -8.31 -0.45 12.90
C GLU A 168 -7.50 0.60 12.12
N LEU A 169 -7.56 1.85 12.55
CA LEU A 169 -6.90 2.97 11.92
C LEU A 169 -5.65 3.36 12.73
N PRO A 170 -4.45 2.87 12.37
CA PRO A 170 -3.23 3.16 13.12
C PRO A 170 -2.80 4.62 12.98
N SER A 171 -2.05 5.11 13.94
CA SER A 171 -1.30 6.35 13.77
C SER A 171 -0.15 6.12 12.80
N LEU A 172 0.01 7.01 11.81
CA LEU A 172 1.01 6.90 10.76
C LEU A 172 1.98 8.08 10.81
N PRO A 173 3.16 8.00 10.16
CA PRO A 173 4.01 9.15 9.95
C PRO A 173 3.32 10.19 9.07
N TRP A 174 2.78 11.22 9.72
CA TRP A 174 2.06 12.29 9.02
C TRP A 174 3.01 13.37 8.50
N GLY A 175 2.54 14.04 7.44
CA GLY A 175 3.20 15.20 6.90
C GLY A 175 4.30 14.89 5.89
N ARG A 176 5.12 15.91 5.65
CA ARG A 176 6.08 15.91 4.55
C ARG A 176 7.34 15.13 4.91
N GLY A 177 7.61 14.07 4.15
CA GLY A 177 8.81 13.27 4.26
C GLY A 177 9.98 13.78 3.40
N LYS A 178 11.14 13.14 3.55
CA LYS A 178 12.35 13.46 2.79
C LYS A 178 12.47 12.51 1.60
N GLN A 179 12.59 13.07 0.41
CA GLN A 179 12.93 12.28 -0.78
C GLN A 179 14.44 12.10 -0.90
N ARG A 180 14.87 10.99 -1.47
CA ARG A 180 16.27 10.80 -1.90
C ARG A 180 16.50 11.54 -3.21
N LEU A 181 17.67 12.09 -3.41
CA LEU A 181 18.07 12.75 -4.64
C LEU A 181 19.02 11.85 -5.43
N HIS A 182 18.88 11.86 -6.74
CA HIS A 182 19.78 11.09 -7.61
C HIS A 182 21.15 11.79 -7.67
N GLU A 183 22.21 11.10 -7.23
CA GLU A 183 23.56 11.68 -7.10
C GLU A 183 24.07 12.30 -8.39
N GLY A 184 23.97 11.63 -9.51
CA GLY A 184 24.38 12.16 -10.80
C GLY A 184 23.60 13.37 -11.25
N TYR A 185 22.30 13.47 -10.91
CA TYR A 185 21.50 14.65 -11.22
C TYR A 185 21.84 15.81 -10.29
N LEU A 186 22.07 15.51 -9.00
CA LEU A 186 22.53 16.47 -8.01
C LEU A 186 23.89 17.07 -8.38
N ALA A 187 24.86 16.24 -8.76
CA ALA A 187 26.19 16.67 -9.19
C ALA A 187 26.12 17.57 -10.45
N LYS A 188 25.26 17.22 -11.40
CA LYS A 188 25.13 17.95 -12.68
C LYS A 188 24.35 19.27 -12.55
N HIS A 189 23.32 19.31 -11.70
CA HIS A 189 22.33 20.39 -11.72
C HIS A 189 22.20 21.15 -10.39
N GLY A 190 22.90 20.73 -9.34
CA GLY A 190 22.82 21.30 -8.00
C GLY A 190 21.57 20.92 -7.22
N TYR A 191 21.60 21.20 -5.91
CA TYR A 191 20.57 20.77 -4.95
C TYR A 191 19.17 21.31 -5.27
N GLU A 192 19.06 22.61 -5.54
CA GLU A 192 17.75 23.23 -5.75
C GLU A 192 17.02 22.66 -6.97
N LYS A 193 17.75 22.38 -8.05
CA LYS A 193 17.15 21.77 -9.25
C LYS A 193 16.83 20.30 -9.04
N ALA A 194 17.72 19.54 -8.39
CA ALA A 194 17.48 18.16 -8.04
C ALA A 194 16.26 17.99 -7.12
N ARG A 195 16.13 18.84 -6.11
CA ARG A 195 14.98 18.85 -5.19
C ARG A 195 13.65 19.14 -5.88
N ARG A 196 13.65 20.01 -6.89
CA ARG A 196 12.44 20.36 -7.65
C ARG A 196 12.07 19.31 -8.69
N ALA A 197 13.03 18.61 -9.25
CA ALA A 197 12.81 17.58 -10.26
C ALA A 197 12.09 16.36 -9.72
N GLY A 198 12.10 16.15 -8.42
CA GLY A 198 11.39 15.03 -7.78
C GLY A 198 11.85 13.67 -8.30
N ILE A 199 10.89 12.83 -8.67
CA ILE A 199 11.20 11.47 -9.12
C ILE A 199 12.01 11.39 -10.42
N VAL A 200 11.99 12.43 -11.25
CA VAL A 200 12.79 12.47 -12.49
C VAL A 200 14.27 12.50 -12.17
N ALA A 201 14.65 13.18 -11.08
CA ALA A 201 16.04 13.19 -10.61
C ALA A 201 16.44 11.90 -9.90
N MET A 202 15.45 11.12 -9.46
CA MET A 202 15.66 9.90 -8.66
C MET A 202 15.74 8.64 -9.52
N ALA A 203 15.02 8.64 -10.63
CA ALA A 203 14.88 7.50 -11.52
C ALA A 203 15.25 7.92 -12.93
N GLY A 204 16.53 7.90 -13.25
CA GLY A 204 17.00 8.14 -14.61
C GLY A 204 16.65 6.97 -15.54
N GLY A 205 16.42 7.27 -16.84
CA GLY A 205 16.33 6.26 -17.87
C GLY A 205 15.15 5.29 -17.81
N LYS A 206 15.39 4.03 -18.21
CA LYS A 206 14.37 2.99 -18.40
C LYS A 206 13.68 2.56 -17.08
N ASP A 207 14.35 2.68 -15.96
CA ASP A 207 13.82 2.28 -14.64
C ASP A 207 12.84 3.29 -14.00
N LYS A 208 12.67 4.46 -14.60
CA LYS A 208 11.85 5.54 -14.03
C LYS A 208 10.42 5.11 -13.75
N VAL A 209 9.78 4.40 -14.69
CA VAL A 209 8.39 3.94 -14.55
C VAL A 209 8.32 2.89 -13.45
N ARG A 210 9.18 1.89 -13.51
CA ARG A 210 9.25 0.81 -12.50
C ARG A 210 9.44 1.36 -11.08
N ILE A 211 10.39 2.29 -10.88
CA ILE A 211 10.65 2.88 -9.56
C ILE A 211 9.46 3.75 -9.11
N ARG A 212 8.83 4.51 -10.02
CA ARG A 212 7.69 5.36 -9.70
C ARG A 212 6.48 4.55 -9.25
N GLU A 213 6.22 3.43 -9.89
CA GLU A 213 5.04 2.60 -9.67
C GLU A 213 5.22 1.60 -8.52
N ALA A 214 6.46 1.26 -8.19
CA ALA A 214 6.77 0.32 -7.12
C ALA A 214 6.09 0.68 -5.78
N THR A 215 5.56 -0.33 -5.13
CA THR A 215 5.11 -0.27 -3.74
C THR A 215 6.27 -0.73 -2.85
N PRO A 216 6.81 0.10 -1.95
CA PRO A 216 7.86 -0.33 -1.04
C PRO A 216 7.37 -1.45 -0.10
N GLU A 217 8.24 -2.39 0.22
CA GLU A 217 7.89 -3.49 1.14
C GLU A 217 7.37 -3.02 2.50
N PRO A 218 7.96 -2.01 3.17
CA PRO A 218 7.39 -1.52 4.42
C PRO A 218 5.98 -0.91 4.27
N LEU A 219 5.65 -0.33 3.11
CA LEU A 219 4.28 0.14 2.85
C LEU A 219 3.34 -1.04 2.63
N ARG A 220 3.75 -2.04 1.84
CA ARG A 220 3.01 -3.29 1.66
C ARG A 220 2.66 -3.93 3.01
N ASP A 221 3.67 -4.06 3.90
CA ASP A 221 3.50 -4.67 5.21
C ASP A 221 2.53 -3.89 6.10
N LEU A 222 2.59 -2.56 6.05
CA LEU A 222 1.63 -1.70 6.72
C LEU A 222 0.20 -1.95 6.20
N LEU A 223 0.00 -1.95 4.87
CA LEU A 223 -1.33 -2.15 4.28
C LEU A 223 -1.90 -3.53 4.62
N ILE A 224 -1.07 -4.58 4.58
CA ILE A 224 -1.46 -5.92 5.02
C ILE A 224 -1.81 -5.91 6.52
N SER A 225 -1.02 -5.26 7.36
CA SER A 225 -1.29 -5.19 8.81
C SER A 225 -2.62 -4.49 9.11
N ILE A 226 -2.93 -3.41 8.42
CA ILE A 226 -4.23 -2.72 8.52
C ILE A 226 -5.35 -3.67 8.09
N ALA A 227 -5.25 -4.31 6.93
CA ALA A 227 -6.28 -5.21 6.43
C ALA A 227 -6.55 -6.39 7.40
N ARG A 228 -5.51 -6.97 8.00
CA ARG A 228 -5.62 -8.08 8.95
C ARG A 228 -6.41 -7.75 10.21
N THR A 229 -6.54 -6.48 10.59
CA THR A 229 -7.36 -6.09 11.74
C THR A 229 -8.85 -6.29 11.48
N GLY A 230 -9.32 -6.18 10.22
CA GLY A 230 -10.70 -6.42 9.83
C GLY A 230 -11.15 -7.87 9.98
N ALA A 231 -10.23 -8.84 9.86
CA ALA A 231 -10.55 -10.27 10.05
C ALA A 231 -10.84 -10.66 11.51
N ARG A 232 -10.53 -9.78 12.48
CA ARG A 232 -10.72 -10.06 13.91
C ARG A 232 -12.13 -9.74 14.39
N GLU A 233 -12.86 -8.86 13.72
CA GLU A 233 -14.21 -8.46 14.12
C GLU A 233 -15.26 -9.54 13.81
N GLU A 234 -15.02 -10.43 12.84
CA GLU A 234 -15.94 -11.53 12.52
C GLU A 234 -15.78 -12.76 13.43
N ALA A 235 -14.71 -12.84 14.22
CA ALA A 235 -14.39 -13.97 15.10
C ALA A 235 -14.76 -13.74 16.58
N ALA A 236 -15.33 -12.58 16.95
CA ALA A 236 -15.74 -12.21 18.29
C ALA A 236 -17.26 -12.14 18.41
#